data_750d937f9232aea837ae2d2367cd8772
#
_entry.id   750d937f9232aea837ae2d2367cd8772
#
_cell.length_a   1.000
_cell.length_b   1.000
_cell.length_c   1.000
_cell.angle_alpha   90.00
_cell.angle_beta   90.00
_cell.angle_gamma   90.00
#
_symmetry.space_group_name_H-M   'P 1'
#
loop_
_entity.id
_entity.type
_entity.pdbx_description
1 polymer ?
#
loop_
_entity_poly.entity_id
_entity_poly.type
_entity_poly.pdbx_seq_one_letter_code
_entity_poly.pdbx_strand_id
1 'polypeptide(L)'
;MDKTPFSVYDFFAYLASGAMIVVTLDYLFGEQLVLRPTLSVQIFTLLVIASYIVGQVISHLSAVVLEQWLVKRLLGGSTGVLMAGEHSRSPWARLFPQYFHGLKSATIARVMAQAERRGCRLNGDELYDHCYAVVTEASERAASRLDYLKSQYGFARNIAFAFFCSAGMIVYEDLVGPRRINLWWAVAGIAVSVCMLYRYLKFYREYASELLKRYAELPVLSQE
;
A
#
# COMPACT_ATOMS: atom_id res chain seq x y z
N MET A 1 11.51 25.04 -1.50
CA MET A 1 10.88 24.34 -2.64
C MET A 1 9.52 23.88 -2.17
N ASP A 2 8.46 24.46 -2.69
CA ASP A 2 7.09 24.11 -2.31
C ASP A 2 6.84 22.66 -2.69
N LYS A 3 6.62 21.82 -1.65
CA LYS A 3 6.24 20.42 -1.85
C LYS A 3 4.86 20.42 -2.47
N THR A 4 4.76 20.11 -3.76
CA THR A 4 3.48 19.83 -4.37
C THR A 4 2.82 18.68 -3.57
N PRO A 5 1.58 18.85 -3.06
CA PRO A 5 0.93 17.88 -2.18
C PRO A 5 0.65 16.52 -2.84
N PHE A 6 0.88 16.42 -4.14
CA PHE A 6 0.72 15.18 -4.90
C PHE A 6 2.04 14.79 -5.55
N SER A 7 2.54 13.61 -5.21
CA SER A 7 3.65 13.03 -5.95
C SER A 7 3.15 12.56 -7.33
N VAL A 8 4.00 12.68 -8.34
CA VAL A 8 3.71 12.14 -9.69
C VAL A 8 3.36 10.66 -9.62
N TYR A 9 3.93 9.94 -8.67
CA TYR A 9 3.63 8.52 -8.41
C TYR A 9 2.20 8.29 -7.94
N ASP A 10 1.65 9.17 -7.09
CA ASP A 10 0.28 9.02 -6.61
C ASP A 10 -0.73 9.22 -7.73
N PHE A 11 -0.47 10.20 -8.62
CA PHE A 11 -1.28 10.41 -9.82
C PHE A 11 -1.32 9.15 -10.71
N PHE A 12 -0.15 8.58 -11.02
CA PHE A 12 -0.09 7.35 -11.81
C PHE A 12 -0.69 6.14 -11.09
N ALA A 13 -0.59 6.08 -9.76
CA ALA A 13 -1.20 5.02 -8.97
C ALA A 13 -2.74 5.03 -9.10
N TYR A 14 -3.34 6.21 -9.00
CA TYR A 14 -4.79 6.35 -9.17
C TYR A 14 -5.20 6.07 -10.61
N LEU A 15 -4.51 6.66 -11.57
CA LEU A 15 -4.82 6.46 -12.98
C LEU A 15 -4.74 4.98 -13.40
N ALA A 16 -3.67 4.28 -13.01
CA ALA A 16 -3.46 2.89 -13.38
C ALA A 16 -4.50 1.94 -12.73
N SER A 17 -4.77 2.12 -11.42
CA SER A 17 -5.76 1.28 -10.73
C SER A 17 -7.18 1.54 -11.23
N GLY A 18 -7.53 2.79 -11.51
CA GLY A 18 -8.84 3.12 -12.07
C GLY A 18 -8.99 2.70 -13.52
N ALA A 19 -7.96 2.86 -14.35
CA ALA A 19 -7.98 2.39 -15.74
C ALA A 19 -8.23 0.88 -15.81
N MET A 20 -7.65 0.10 -14.89
CA MET A 20 -7.88 -1.35 -14.83
C MET A 20 -9.37 -1.68 -14.60
N ILE A 21 -10.02 -0.98 -13.69
CA ILE A 21 -11.46 -1.16 -13.43
C ILE A 21 -12.30 -0.70 -14.62
N VAL A 22 -12.00 0.49 -15.19
CA VAL A 22 -12.73 1.04 -16.34
C VAL A 22 -12.64 0.10 -17.53
N VAL A 23 -11.45 -0.42 -17.85
CA VAL A 23 -11.25 -1.40 -18.95
C VAL A 23 -12.02 -2.69 -18.68
N THR A 24 -12.02 -3.16 -17.42
CA THR A 24 -12.78 -4.37 -17.06
C THR A 24 -14.28 -4.16 -17.26
N LEU A 25 -14.81 -3.02 -16.80
CA LEU A 25 -16.22 -2.68 -16.99
C LEU A 25 -16.58 -2.52 -18.47
N ASP A 26 -15.74 -1.83 -19.27
CA ASP A 26 -15.94 -1.68 -20.70
C ASP A 26 -16.00 -3.03 -21.41
N TYR A 27 -15.13 -3.95 -21.02
CA TYR A 27 -15.15 -5.33 -21.53
C TYR A 27 -16.43 -6.08 -21.13
N LEU A 28 -16.86 -5.98 -19.88
CA LEU A 28 -18.05 -6.66 -19.35
C LEU A 28 -19.34 -6.11 -19.96
N PHE A 29 -19.47 -4.81 -20.10
CA PHE A 29 -20.64 -4.19 -20.76
C PHE A 29 -20.64 -4.43 -22.29
N GLY A 30 -19.51 -4.82 -22.87
CA GLY A 30 -19.36 -5.14 -24.29
C GLY A 30 -19.36 -3.95 -25.21
N GLU A 31 -19.19 -2.76 -24.67
CA GLU A 31 -19.09 -1.54 -25.46
C GLU A 31 -17.77 -1.46 -26.23
N GLN A 32 -16.73 -2.11 -25.70
CA GLN A 32 -15.37 -2.20 -26.27
C GLN A 32 -14.83 -0.84 -26.74
N LEU A 33 -15.15 0.21 -25.98
CA LEU A 33 -14.75 1.58 -26.30
C LEU A 33 -13.22 1.72 -26.35
N VAL A 34 -12.54 1.06 -25.40
CA VAL A 34 -11.08 1.13 -25.27
C VAL A 34 -10.38 0.38 -26.42
N LEU A 35 -11.02 -0.66 -26.97
CA LEU A 35 -10.46 -1.49 -28.04
C LEU A 35 -10.86 -1.03 -29.46
N ARG A 36 -11.62 0.06 -29.58
CA ARG A 36 -12.00 0.61 -30.88
C ARG A 36 -10.78 1.16 -31.62
N PRO A 37 -10.63 0.83 -32.91
CA PRO A 37 -9.47 1.30 -33.71
C PRO A 37 -9.45 2.83 -33.91
N THR A 38 -10.56 3.52 -33.67
CA THR A 38 -10.71 4.97 -33.81
C THR A 38 -11.29 5.57 -32.54
N LEU A 39 -10.44 5.77 -31.52
CA LEU A 39 -10.81 6.53 -30.34
C LEU A 39 -10.76 8.03 -30.67
N SER A 40 -11.91 8.71 -30.52
CA SER A 40 -11.89 10.17 -30.59
C SER A 40 -11.16 10.74 -29.36
N VAL A 41 -10.48 11.89 -29.54
CA VAL A 41 -9.78 12.59 -28.44
C VAL A 41 -10.70 12.86 -27.26
N GLN A 42 -11.97 13.16 -27.54
CA GLN A 42 -12.98 13.43 -26.53
C GLN A 42 -13.26 12.18 -25.66
N ILE A 43 -13.45 11.00 -26.26
CA ILE A 43 -13.69 9.73 -25.55
C ILE A 43 -12.45 9.36 -24.73
N PHE A 44 -11.24 9.49 -25.31
CA PHE A 44 -10.00 9.25 -24.60
C PHE A 44 -9.86 10.14 -23.36
N THR A 45 -10.13 11.45 -23.49
CA THR A 45 -10.07 12.38 -22.36
C THR A 45 -11.07 12.00 -21.26
N LEU A 46 -12.31 11.63 -21.63
CA LEU A 46 -13.30 11.17 -20.66
C LEU A 46 -12.89 9.89 -19.96
N LEU A 47 -12.29 8.93 -20.67
CA LEU A 47 -11.78 7.69 -20.09
C LEU A 47 -10.64 7.95 -19.09
N VAL A 48 -9.74 8.89 -19.39
CA VAL A 48 -8.66 9.28 -18.46
C VAL A 48 -9.23 9.91 -17.20
N ILE A 49 -10.19 10.83 -17.32
CA ILE A 49 -10.86 11.47 -16.18
C ILE A 49 -11.61 10.42 -15.36
N ALA A 50 -12.41 9.56 -15.99
CA ALA A 50 -13.13 8.49 -15.32
C ALA A 50 -12.18 7.53 -14.59
N SER A 51 -11.09 7.13 -15.23
CA SER A 51 -10.05 6.29 -14.63
C SER A 51 -9.44 6.95 -13.39
N TYR A 52 -9.14 8.24 -13.44
CA TYR A 52 -8.60 8.95 -12.29
C TYR A 52 -9.61 8.99 -11.12
N ILE A 53 -10.88 9.29 -11.38
CA ILE A 53 -11.93 9.33 -10.33
C ILE A 53 -12.14 7.93 -9.73
N VAL A 54 -12.29 6.91 -10.57
CA VAL A 54 -12.44 5.51 -10.12
C VAL A 54 -11.21 5.08 -9.32
N GLY A 55 -10.02 5.47 -9.74
CA GLY A 55 -8.78 5.17 -9.03
C GLY A 55 -8.71 5.78 -7.63
N GLN A 56 -9.23 6.98 -7.43
CA GLN A 56 -9.37 7.59 -6.11
C GLN A 56 -10.27 6.75 -5.18
N VAL A 57 -11.41 6.29 -5.71
CA VAL A 57 -12.34 5.41 -4.97
C VAL A 57 -11.65 4.09 -4.62
N ILE A 58 -10.98 3.46 -5.59
CA ILE A 58 -10.21 2.22 -5.38
C ILE A 58 -9.11 2.41 -4.34
N SER A 59 -8.41 3.53 -4.35
CA SER A 59 -7.39 3.85 -3.35
C SER A 59 -7.97 3.93 -1.95
N HIS A 60 -9.12 4.57 -1.78
CA HIS A 60 -9.79 4.62 -0.49
C HIS A 60 -10.24 3.22 -0.02
N LEU A 61 -10.92 2.46 -0.88
CA LEU A 61 -11.38 1.11 -0.56
C LEU A 61 -10.20 0.17 -0.25
N SER A 62 -9.12 0.24 -1.02
CA SER A 62 -7.92 -0.56 -0.77
C SER A 62 -7.27 -0.24 0.58
N ALA A 63 -7.29 1.04 1.01
CA ALA A 63 -6.79 1.42 2.32
C ALA A 63 -7.65 0.81 3.44
N VAL A 64 -8.96 0.87 3.32
CA VAL A 64 -9.86 0.26 4.31
C VAL A 64 -9.70 -1.25 4.35
N VAL A 65 -9.74 -1.92 3.19
CA VAL A 65 -9.75 -3.39 3.13
C VAL A 65 -8.37 -3.99 3.42
N LEU A 66 -7.32 -3.51 2.72
CA LEU A 66 -5.99 -4.13 2.84
C LEU A 66 -5.19 -3.59 4.02
N GLU A 67 -5.28 -2.30 4.34
CA GLU A 67 -4.46 -1.74 5.42
C GLU A 67 -5.13 -1.89 6.79
N GLN A 68 -6.40 -1.48 6.92
CA GLN A 68 -7.06 -1.56 8.23
C GLN A 68 -7.49 -2.98 8.56
N TRP A 69 -8.08 -3.70 7.62
CA TRP A 69 -8.65 -5.01 7.88
C TRP A 69 -7.60 -6.13 7.76
N LEU A 70 -6.91 -6.24 6.63
CA LEU A 70 -5.92 -7.30 6.42
C LEU A 70 -4.67 -7.08 7.29
N VAL A 71 -4.01 -5.92 7.16
CA VAL A 71 -2.71 -5.70 7.81
C VAL A 71 -2.86 -5.42 9.29
N LYS A 72 -3.65 -4.42 9.70
CA LYS A 72 -3.75 -4.06 11.12
C LYS A 72 -4.48 -5.12 11.94
N ARG A 73 -5.57 -5.69 11.43
CA ARG A 73 -6.40 -6.62 12.18
C ARG A 73 -5.95 -8.08 12.09
N LEU A 74 -5.58 -8.60 10.89
CA LEU A 74 -5.20 -9.99 10.69
C LEU A 74 -3.70 -10.25 10.86
N LEU A 75 -2.85 -9.33 10.36
CA LEU A 75 -1.40 -9.51 10.39
C LEU A 75 -0.74 -8.83 11.60
N GLY A 76 -1.48 -8.05 12.41
CA GLY A 76 -1.00 -7.46 13.65
C GLY A 76 -0.23 -6.14 13.50
N GLY A 77 -0.35 -5.47 12.33
CA GLY A 77 0.32 -4.19 12.07
C GLY A 77 1.84 -4.29 11.95
N SER A 78 2.46 -3.45 11.14
CA SER A 78 3.91 -3.51 10.91
C SER A 78 4.72 -3.17 12.16
N THR A 79 4.31 -2.16 12.93
CA THR A 79 5.01 -1.75 14.16
C THR A 79 4.98 -2.87 15.20
N GLY A 80 3.81 -3.48 15.42
CA GLY A 80 3.68 -4.62 16.35
C GLY A 80 4.55 -5.80 15.96
N VAL A 81 4.54 -6.17 14.68
CA VAL A 81 5.37 -7.28 14.16
C VAL A 81 6.87 -6.97 14.26
N LEU A 82 7.29 -5.75 13.94
CA LEU A 82 8.70 -5.32 14.01
C LEU A 82 9.21 -5.27 15.45
N MET A 83 8.38 -4.83 16.40
CA MET A 83 8.73 -4.72 17.81
C MET A 83 8.63 -6.07 18.57
N ALA A 84 7.88 -7.04 18.05
CA ALA A 84 7.85 -8.42 18.60
C ALA A 84 9.18 -9.18 18.40
N GLY A 85 10.11 -8.64 17.60
CA GLY A 85 11.42 -9.24 17.34
C GLY A 85 11.36 -10.48 16.44
N GLU A 86 12.44 -11.30 16.48
CA GLU A 86 12.62 -12.44 15.58
C GLU A 86 11.63 -13.61 15.81
N HIS A 87 10.75 -13.53 16.83
CA HIS A 87 9.92 -14.64 17.29
C HIS A 87 8.42 -14.43 17.08
N SER A 88 8.01 -13.74 16.03
CA SER A 88 6.58 -13.62 15.71
C SER A 88 6.01 -15.00 15.33
N ARG A 89 5.24 -15.64 16.24
CA ARG A 89 4.61 -16.96 16.04
C ARG A 89 3.26 -16.87 15.32
N SER A 90 3.09 -15.97 14.39
CA SER A 90 1.85 -15.89 13.63
C SER A 90 1.71 -17.05 12.65
N PRO A 91 0.53 -17.69 12.51
CA PRO A 91 0.29 -18.70 11.48
C PRO A 91 0.52 -18.17 10.07
N TRP A 92 0.36 -16.86 9.87
CA TRP A 92 0.59 -16.16 8.60
C TRP A 92 2.08 -15.99 8.25
N ALA A 93 2.99 -16.23 9.20
CA ALA A 93 4.44 -16.13 8.96
C ALA A 93 4.95 -17.13 7.91
N ARG A 94 4.26 -18.27 7.73
CA ARG A 94 4.59 -19.22 6.66
C ARG A 94 4.22 -18.69 5.28
N LEU A 95 3.12 -17.94 5.18
CA LEU A 95 2.63 -17.40 3.92
C LEU A 95 3.36 -16.10 3.55
N PHE A 96 3.68 -15.26 4.54
CA PHE A 96 4.34 -13.95 4.35
C PHE A 96 5.63 -13.82 5.17
N PRO A 97 6.66 -14.65 4.93
CA PRO A 97 7.85 -14.69 5.77
C PRO A 97 8.59 -13.34 5.78
N GLN A 98 8.61 -12.63 4.67
CA GLN A 98 9.26 -11.32 4.57
C GLN A 98 8.57 -10.24 5.43
N TYR A 99 7.25 -10.33 5.62
CA TYR A 99 6.51 -9.39 6.45
C TYR A 99 6.78 -9.62 7.95
N PHE A 100 6.86 -10.88 8.38
CA PHE A 100 7.01 -11.26 9.80
C PHE A 100 8.46 -11.28 10.30
N HIS A 101 9.43 -10.85 9.49
CA HIS A 101 10.80 -10.73 9.96
C HIS A 101 10.97 -9.47 10.82
N GLY A 102 11.09 -9.63 12.13
CA GLY A 102 11.22 -8.56 13.12
C GLY A 102 12.53 -7.77 13.02
N LEU A 103 12.62 -6.70 13.79
CA LEU A 103 13.86 -5.95 13.97
C LEU A 103 14.83 -6.71 14.91
N LYS A 104 16.12 -6.47 14.75
CA LYS A 104 17.13 -6.99 15.67
C LYS A 104 16.89 -6.43 17.08
N SER A 105 17.05 -7.25 18.08
CA SER A 105 16.83 -6.87 19.50
C SER A 105 17.62 -5.62 19.92
N ALA A 106 18.84 -5.46 19.41
CA ALA A 106 19.65 -4.26 19.66
C ALA A 106 19.02 -2.97 19.08
N THR A 107 18.31 -3.06 17.94
CA THR A 107 17.61 -1.90 17.36
C THR A 107 16.36 -1.57 18.17
N ILE A 108 15.61 -2.59 18.59
CA ILE A 108 14.42 -2.42 19.43
C ILE A 108 14.81 -1.76 20.76
N ALA A 109 15.89 -2.24 21.40
CA ALA A 109 16.39 -1.65 22.65
C ALA A 109 16.75 -0.16 22.49
N ARG A 110 17.39 0.22 21.35
CA ARG A 110 17.71 1.63 21.07
C ARG A 110 16.44 2.47 20.85
N VAL A 111 15.46 1.98 20.10
CA VAL A 111 14.18 2.68 19.90
C VAL A 111 13.50 2.94 21.24
N MET A 112 13.41 1.91 22.11
CA MET A 112 12.78 2.04 23.42
C MET A 112 13.53 2.98 24.34
N ALA A 113 14.85 2.88 24.42
CA ALA A 113 15.68 3.80 25.21
C ALA A 113 15.55 5.25 24.72
N GLN A 114 15.44 5.47 23.42
CA GLN A 114 15.25 6.78 22.82
C GLN A 114 13.85 7.35 23.15
N ALA A 115 12.81 6.52 23.07
CA ALA A 115 11.45 6.90 23.43
C ALA A 115 11.34 7.25 24.92
N GLU A 116 11.94 6.46 25.80
CA GLU A 116 11.95 6.71 27.24
C GLU A 116 12.67 8.02 27.59
N ARG A 117 13.83 8.29 26.97
CA ARG A 117 14.56 9.55 27.17
C ARG A 117 13.78 10.79 26.72
N ARG A 118 12.89 10.65 25.75
CA ARG A 118 12.00 11.72 25.27
C ARG A 118 10.68 11.78 26.04
N GLY A 119 10.54 11.02 27.14
CA GLY A 119 9.34 10.98 27.97
C GLY A 119 8.15 10.26 27.35
N CYS A 120 8.37 9.53 26.26
CA CYS A 120 7.31 8.81 25.57
C CYS A 120 7.24 7.37 26.06
N ARG A 121 6.20 7.04 26.84
CA ARG A 121 5.87 5.66 27.25
C ARG A 121 4.82 5.04 26.31
N LEU A 122 4.94 5.32 25.04
CA LEU A 122 3.94 4.96 24.05
C LEU A 122 4.22 3.57 23.49
N ASN A 123 3.14 2.86 23.16
CA ASN A 123 3.18 1.55 22.52
C ASN A 123 2.37 1.58 21.23
N GLY A 124 2.73 0.73 20.27
CA GLY A 124 1.95 0.54 19.04
C GLY A 124 1.89 1.76 18.12
N ASP A 125 0.68 2.19 17.79
CA ASP A 125 0.45 3.28 16.82
C ASP A 125 0.93 4.64 17.35
N GLU A 126 0.80 4.91 18.65
CA GLU A 126 1.27 6.17 19.27
C GLU A 126 2.80 6.30 19.20
N LEU A 127 3.54 5.23 19.46
CA LEU A 127 4.99 5.19 19.27
C LEU A 127 5.37 5.48 17.82
N TYR A 128 4.62 4.90 16.88
CA TYR A 128 4.84 5.12 15.46
C TYR A 128 4.65 6.58 15.07
N ASP A 129 3.56 7.22 15.51
CA ASP A 129 3.26 8.62 15.20
C ASP A 129 4.32 9.56 15.79
N HIS A 130 4.75 9.27 17.02
CA HIS A 130 5.85 10.01 17.65
C HIS A 130 7.16 9.87 16.87
N CYS A 131 7.55 8.64 16.51
CA CYS A 131 8.75 8.39 15.70
C CYS A 131 8.67 9.12 14.35
N TYR A 132 7.50 9.12 13.70
CA TYR A 132 7.30 9.79 12.44
C TYR A 132 7.48 11.30 12.53
N ALA A 133 6.84 11.95 13.52
CA ALA A 133 6.97 13.37 13.74
C ALA A 133 8.44 13.78 13.97
N VAL A 134 9.12 13.08 14.88
CA VAL A 134 10.52 13.39 15.22
C VAL A 134 11.48 13.18 14.04
N VAL A 135 11.33 12.09 13.30
CA VAL A 135 12.23 11.77 12.17
C VAL A 135 12.03 12.74 11.00
N THR A 136 10.78 13.11 10.71
CA THR A 136 10.48 14.02 9.60
C THR A 136 10.88 15.45 9.90
N GLU A 137 10.81 15.87 11.16
CA GLU A 137 11.30 17.18 11.61
C GLU A 137 12.84 17.25 11.61
N ALA A 138 13.49 16.17 12.05
CA ALA A 138 14.95 16.15 12.18
C ALA A 138 15.70 16.08 10.84
N SER A 139 15.11 15.52 9.78
CA SER A 139 15.81 15.28 8.50
C SER A 139 14.88 15.26 7.30
N GLU A 140 15.02 16.26 6.42
CA GLU A 140 14.32 16.33 5.14
C GLU A 140 14.64 15.12 4.22
N ARG A 141 15.88 14.62 4.28
CA ARG A 141 16.31 13.44 3.53
C ARG A 141 15.59 12.17 4.01
N ALA A 142 15.40 12.03 5.33
CA ALA A 142 14.65 10.92 5.90
C ALA A 142 13.17 11.02 5.52
N ALA A 143 12.57 12.21 5.62
CA ALA A 143 11.20 12.46 5.18
C ALA A 143 10.98 12.07 3.72
N SER A 144 11.85 12.53 2.80
CA SER A 144 11.77 12.19 1.37
C SER A 144 11.90 10.68 1.11
N ARG A 145 12.73 9.96 1.87
CA ARG A 145 12.85 8.51 1.77
C ARG A 145 11.59 7.79 2.24
N LEU A 146 10.99 8.26 3.33
CA LEU A 146 9.72 7.74 3.84
C LEU A 146 8.58 7.99 2.85
N ASP A 147 8.50 9.19 2.27
CA ASP A 147 7.50 9.52 1.25
C ASP A 147 7.63 8.63 0.01
N TYR A 148 8.87 8.36 -0.44
CA TYR A 148 9.10 7.41 -1.52
C TYR A 148 8.56 6.00 -1.19
N LEU A 149 8.87 5.47 -0.01
CA LEU A 149 8.38 4.15 0.40
C LEU A 149 6.86 4.12 0.53
N LYS A 150 6.26 5.21 1.04
CA LYS A 150 4.81 5.41 1.14
C LYS A 150 4.14 5.35 -0.23
N SER A 151 4.68 6.04 -1.22
CA SER A 151 4.18 5.99 -2.60
C SER A 151 4.30 4.58 -3.20
N GLN A 152 5.41 3.86 -2.94
CA GLN A 152 5.61 2.50 -3.45
C GLN A 152 4.60 1.50 -2.88
N TYR A 153 4.38 1.52 -1.55
CA TYR A 153 3.39 0.60 -0.98
C TYR A 153 1.96 1.01 -1.34
N GLY A 154 1.66 2.30 -1.42
CA GLY A 154 0.36 2.80 -1.85
C GLY A 154 0.01 2.37 -3.28
N PHE A 155 0.96 2.52 -4.21
CA PHE A 155 0.81 2.02 -5.59
C PHE A 155 0.53 0.51 -5.62
N ALA A 156 1.37 -0.29 -4.96
CA ALA A 156 1.24 -1.75 -4.96
C ALA A 156 -0.11 -2.20 -4.36
N ARG A 157 -0.56 -1.54 -3.27
CA ARG A 157 -1.84 -1.78 -2.63
C ARG A 157 -3.01 -1.54 -3.58
N ASN A 158 -3.02 -0.36 -4.25
CA ASN A 158 -4.10 0.02 -5.16
C ASN A 158 -4.20 -0.93 -6.35
N ILE A 159 -3.07 -1.28 -6.95
CA ILE A 159 -3.03 -2.23 -8.08
C ILE A 159 -3.47 -3.63 -7.63
N ALA A 160 -3.00 -4.14 -6.47
CA ALA A 160 -3.42 -5.44 -5.96
C ALA A 160 -4.95 -5.51 -5.80
N PHE A 161 -5.53 -4.46 -5.22
CA PHE A 161 -6.98 -4.39 -4.99
C PHE A 161 -7.77 -4.24 -6.29
N ALA A 162 -7.30 -3.43 -7.24
CA ALA A 162 -7.95 -3.25 -8.54
C ALA A 162 -8.00 -4.58 -9.32
N PHE A 163 -6.89 -5.33 -9.39
CA PHE A 163 -6.85 -6.63 -10.04
C PHE A 163 -7.73 -7.67 -9.33
N PHE A 164 -7.79 -7.64 -8.00
CA PHE A 164 -8.70 -8.49 -7.24
C PHE A 164 -10.17 -8.21 -7.57
N CYS A 165 -10.57 -6.94 -7.58
CA CYS A 165 -11.92 -6.54 -7.94
C CYS A 165 -12.25 -6.90 -9.40
N SER A 166 -11.34 -6.64 -10.34
CA SER A 166 -11.50 -6.99 -11.77
C SER A 166 -11.70 -8.49 -11.96
N ALA A 167 -10.88 -9.31 -11.29
CA ALA A 167 -11.03 -10.76 -11.35
C ALA A 167 -12.37 -11.21 -10.76
N GLY A 168 -12.80 -10.63 -9.64
CA GLY A 168 -14.11 -10.89 -9.03
C GLY A 168 -15.28 -10.55 -9.97
N MET A 169 -15.21 -9.40 -10.65
CA MET A 169 -16.23 -9.00 -11.65
C MET A 169 -16.28 -9.98 -12.83
N ILE A 170 -15.13 -10.42 -13.35
CA ILE A 170 -15.07 -11.41 -14.45
C ILE A 170 -15.70 -12.74 -14.02
N VAL A 171 -15.38 -13.23 -12.82
CA VAL A 171 -15.98 -14.48 -12.30
C VAL A 171 -17.48 -14.33 -12.09
N TYR A 172 -17.91 -13.19 -11.54
CA TYR A 172 -19.34 -12.93 -11.34
C TYR A 172 -20.11 -12.94 -12.66
N GLU A 173 -19.59 -12.29 -13.70
CA GLU A 173 -20.24 -12.28 -15.02
C GLU A 173 -20.30 -13.67 -15.66
N ASP A 174 -19.26 -14.50 -15.53
CA ASP A 174 -19.26 -15.86 -16.05
C ASP A 174 -20.27 -16.78 -15.32
N LEU A 175 -20.49 -16.55 -14.01
CA LEU A 175 -21.39 -17.36 -13.20
C LEU A 175 -22.86 -16.93 -13.30
N VAL A 176 -23.13 -15.65 -13.37
CA VAL A 176 -24.49 -15.07 -13.22
C VAL A 176 -24.93 -14.34 -14.49
N GLY A 177 -23.98 -13.78 -15.23
CA GLY A 177 -24.23 -12.99 -16.43
C GLY A 177 -24.59 -13.85 -17.66
N PRO A 178 -25.07 -13.20 -18.72
CA PRO A 178 -25.45 -13.88 -19.96
C PRO A 178 -24.26 -14.30 -20.82
N ARG A 179 -23.06 -13.81 -20.53
CA ARG A 179 -21.86 -14.01 -21.36
C ARG A 179 -20.93 -15.03 -20.74
N ARG A 180 -20.49 -16.00 -21.55
CA ARG A 180 -19.38 -16.87 -21.18
C ARG A 180 -18.05 -16.15 -21.40
N ILE A 181 -17.33 -15.92 -20.33
CA ILE A 181 -16.04 -15.21 -20.36
C ILE A 181 -14.90 -16.21 -20.14
N ASN A 182 -13.77 -15.96 -20.79
CA ASN A 182 -12.59 -16.77 -20.56
C ASN A 182 -12.02 -16.51 -19.16
N LEU A 183 -12.23 -17.45 -18.25
CA LEU A 183 -11.78 -17.36 -16.85
C LEU A 183 -10.26 -17.28 -16.68
N TRP A 184 -9.47 -17.54 -17.73
CA TRP A 184 -8.02 -17.32 -17.68
C TRP A 184 -7.66 -15.87 -17.37
N TRP A 185 -8.49 -14.90 -17.75
CA TRP A 185 -8.31 -13.50 -17.40
C TRP A 185 -8.48 -13.26 -15.89
N ALA A 186 -9.43 -13.93 -15.26
CA ALA A 186 -9.62 -13.87 -13.81
C ALA A 186 -8.42 -14.52 -13.08
N VAL A 187 -7.95 -15.67 -13.55
CA VAL A 187 -6.77 -16.36 -13.00
C VAL A 187 -5.52 -15.46 -13.11
N ALA A 188 -5.29 -14.87 -14.28
CA ALA A 188 -4.19 -13.93 -14.48
C ALA A 188 -4.32 -12.70 -13.55
N GLY A 189 -5.53 -12.14 -13.42
CA GLY A 189 -5.82 -11.03 -12.50
C GLY A 189 -5.51 -11.38 -11.06
N ILE A 190 -5.93 -12.54 -10.57
CA ILE A 190 -5.60 -13.03 -9.21
C ILE A 190 -4.09 -13.21 -9.03
N ALA A 191 -3.39 -13.77 -10.01
CA ALA A 191 -1.94 -13.94 -9.94
C ALA A 191 -1.22 -12.59 -9.81
N VAL A 192 -1.59 -11.59 -10.61
CA VAL A 192 -1.05 -10.23 -10.50
C VAL A 192 -1.42 -9.60 -9.15
N SER A 193 -2.68 -9.75 -8.71
CA SER A 193 -3.14 -9.25 -7.39
C SER A 193 -2.28 -9.80 -6.26
N VAL A 194 -2.03 -11.11 -6.24
CA VAL A 194 -1.20 -11.76 -5.22
C VAL A 194 0.25 -11.24 -5.28
N CYS A 195 0.86 -11.15 -6.46
CA CYS A 195 2.21 -10.60 -6.61
C CYS A 195 2.30 -9.17 -6.08
N MET A 196 1.32 -8.34 -6.39
CA MET A 196 1.29 -6.95 -5.94
C MET A 196 0.97 -6.84 -4.44
N LEU A 197 0.20 -7.77 -3.87
CA LEU A 197 -0.01 -7.88 -2.43
C LEU A 197 1.29 -8.20 -1.68
N TYR A 198 2.10 -9.15 -2.18
CA TYR A 198 3.44 -9.43 -1.63
C TYR A 198 4.34 -8.19 -1.69
N ARG A 199 4.33 -7.48 -2.82
CA ARG A 199 5.08 -6.23 -2.98
C ARG A 199 4.61 -5.16 -1.99
N TYR A 200 3.30 -5.00 -1.82
CA TYR A 200 2.70 -4.08 -0.84
C TYR A 200 3.20 -4.39 0.58
N LEU A 201 3.07 -5.64 1.04
CA LEU A 201 3.49 -6.04 2.38
C LEU A 201 4.99 -5.82 2.61
N LYS A 202 5.82 -6.09 1.60
CA LYS A 202 7.26 -5.83 1.65
C LYS A 202 7.56 -4.34 1.89
N PHE A 203 7.02 -3.45 1.04
CA PHE A 203 7.30 -2.02 1.16
C PHE A 203 6.66 -1.39 2.40
N TYR A 204 5.49 -1.87 2.81
CA TYR A 204 4.84 -1.42 4.04
C TYR A 204 5.70 -1.74 5.27
N ARG A 205 6.28 -2.93 5.33
CA ARG A 205 7.24 -3.31 6.37
C ARG A 205 8.54 -2.51 6.27
N GLU A 206 9.10 -2.34 5.07
CA GLU A 206 10.32 -1.55 4.85
C GLU A 206 10.14 -0.10 5.33
N TYR A 207 8.99 0.49 5.06
CA TYR A 207 8.64 1.83 5.53
C TYR A 207 8.68 1.94 7.05
N ALA A 208 8.01 1.03 7.76
CA ALA A 208 8.03 1.03 9.23
C ALA A 208 9.43 0.70 9.80
N SER A 209 10.16 -0.22 9.17
CA SER A 209 11.53 -0.56 9.56
C SER A 209 12.51 0.61 9.38
N GLU A 210 12.40 1.33 8.26
CA GLU A 210 13.25 2.51 8.00
C GLU A 210 12.96 3.61 9.02
N LEU A 211 11.68 3.88 9.31
CA LEU A 211 11.26 4.85 10.31
C LEU A 211 11.88 4.55 11.68
N LEU A 212 11.72 3.33 12.18
CA LEU A 212 12.23 2.94 13.50
C LEU A 212 13.76 2.95 13.57
N LYS A 213 14.45 2.55 12.50
CA LYS A 213 15.92 2.63 12.43
C LYS A 213 16.41 4.07 12.46
N ARG A 214 15.80 4.95 11.66
CA ARG A 214 16.15 6.37 11.66
C ARG A 214 15.92 7.01 13.02
N TYR A 215 14.79 6.71 13.66
CA TYR A 215 14.51 7.16 15.00
C TYR A 215 15.59 6.73 16.01
N ALA A 216 16.03 5.47 15.95
CA ALA A 216 17.07 4.93 16.82
C ALA A 216 18.47 5.55 16.61
N GLU A 217 18.72 6.17 15.44
CA GLU A 217 20.00 6.80 15.07
C GLU A 217 20.03 8.29 15.36
N LEU A 218 18.88 8.92 15.69
CA LEU A 218 18.85 10.36 15.99
C LEU A 218 19.63 10.68 17.26
N PRO A 219 20.43 11.76 17.25
CA PRO A 219 21.08 12.24 18.45
C PRO A 219 20.03 12.63 19.49
N VAL A 220 20.30 12.30 20.75
CA VAL A 220 19.51 12.81 21.86
C VAL A 220 19.79 14.30 21.95
N LEU A 221 18.79 15.13 21.66
CA LEU A 221 18.89 16.54 21.95
C LEU A 221 19.11 16.66 23.48
N SER A 222 20.31 17.06 23.87
CA SER A 222 20.54 17.49 25.25
C SER A 222 19.57 18.66 25.49
N GLN A 223 18.62 18.47 26.40
CA GLN A 223 17.81 19.57 26.89
C GLN A 223 18.81 20.48 27.65
N GLU A 224 19.21 21.60 27.02
CA GLU A 224 19.79 22.73 27.69
C GLU A 224 18.68 23.52 28.38
#